data_ca188acbfbdd7dd53155ef4a48a0b37f
#
_entry.id   ca188acbfbdd7dd53155ef4a48a0b37f
#
_cell.length_a   1.000
_cell.length_b   1.000
_cell.length_c   1.000
_cell.angle_alpha   90.00
_cell.angle_beta   90.00
_cell.angle_gamma   90.00
#
_symmetry.space_group_name_H-M   'P 1'
#
loop_
_entity.id
_entity.type
_entity.pdbx_description
1 polymer ?
#
loop_
_entity_poly.entity_id
_entity_poly.type
_entity_poly.pdbx_seq_one_letter_code
_entity_poly.pdbx_strand_id
1 'polypeptide(L)'
;EAEIYLATYKPRCEDFSNIMESPHFGDYSHCQEVFHRFYERFLDRLNGSDKTRHMLLLFIDEWVGFLLSLDKKEQDQVVGQMGQIVMLGRSLNVQAILAMQRPDAVFFRNGARDNFNLIIGMGNMSGDGKRMVFPSDYIEQLQPVTEIGTGYALIGGYDIYRIRVPPLSGRAESLINQKFKRHSQEAERRFHNENLDQS
;
A
#
# COMPACT_ATOMS: atom_id res chain seq x y z
N GLU A 1 -4.92 -12.86 12.21
CA GLU A 1 -5.87 -11.77 11.87
C GLU A 1 -5.04 -10.54 11.45
N ALA A 2 -5.46 -9.78 10.45
CA ALA A 2 -4.75 -8.59 9.99
C ALA A 2 -5.61 -7.34 10.26
N GLU A 3 -5.00 -6.24 10.65
CA GLU A 3 -5.62 -4.92 10.70
C GLU A 3 -5.25 -4.19 9.41
N ILE A 4 -6.25 -3.85 8.58
CA ILE A 4 -6.03 -3.33 7.23
C ILE A 4 -6.52 -1.89 7.14
N TYR A 5 -5.66 -1.02 6.64
CA TYR A 5 -5.94 0.36 6.26
C TYR A 5 -5.87 0.50 4.74
N LEU A 6 -6.84 1.15 4.14
CA LEU A 6 -6.91 1.35 2.70
C LEU A 6 -7.14 2.82 2.37
N ALA A 7 -6.25 3.40 1.59
CA ALA A 7 -6.41 4.72 1.02
C ALA A 7 -6.37 4.64 -0.52
N THR A 8 -7.26 5.37 -1.19
CA THR A 8 -7.27 5.50 -2.65
C THR A 8 -7.39 6.96 -3.06
N TYR A 9 -6.45 7.45 -3.86
CA TYR A 9 -6.53 8.82 -4.37
C TYR A 9 -7.31 8.89 -5.69
N LYS A 10 -8.43 8.14 -5.74
CA LYS A 10 -9.40 8.18 -6.84
C LYS A 10 -10.71 8.76 -6.36
N PRO A 11 -11.28 9.78 -7.02
CA PRO A 11 -12.61 10.25 -6.70
C PRO A 11 -13.64 9.18 -7.07
N ARG A 12 -14.62 8.93 -6.20
CA ARG A 12 -15.71 7.96 -6.44
C ARG A 12 -15.21 6.56 -6.77
N CYS A 13 -14.35 6.01 -5.93
CA CYS A 13 -13.78 4.69 -6.18
C CYS A 13 -14.82 3.58 -5.96
N GLU A 14 -15.45 3.13 -7.04
CA GLU A 14 -16.40 2.01 -7.02
C GLU A 14 -15.73 0.69 -6.65
N ASP A 15 -14.42 0.55 -6.89
CA ASP A 15 -13.64 -0.65 -6.59
C ASP A 15 -13.68 -1.04 -5.11
N PHE A 16 -13.88 -0.07 -4.22
CA PHE A 16 -13.86 -0.25 -2.76
C PHE A 16 -15.20 0.11 -2.08
N SER A 17 -16.30 0.15 -2.83
CA SER A 17 -17.62 0.56 -2.33
C SER A 17 -18.09 -0.20 -1.08
N ASN A 18 -17.68 -1.45 -0.91
CA ASN A 18 -18.07 -2.30 0.22
C ASN A 18 -17.38 -1.98 1.54
N ILE A 19 -16.41 -1.05 1.55
CA ILE A 19 -15.63 -0.66 2.73
C ILE A 19 -15.57 0.85 2.96
N MET A 20 -16.32 1.62 2.18
CA MET A 20 -16.32 3.10 2.23
C MET A 20 -16.74 3.69 3.58
N GLU A 21 -17.48 2.95 4.40
CA GLU A 21 -17.92 3.38 5.73
C GLU A 21 -16.95 3.01 6.86
N SER A 22 -15.83 2.35 6.54
CA SER A 22 -14.85 1.95 7.54
C SER A 22 -13.97 3.12 8.01
N PRO A 23 -13.68 3.26 9.31
CA PRO A 23 -12.71 4.25 9.79
C PRO A 23 -11.28 4.01 9.29
N HIS A 24 -11.01 2.81 8.74
CA HIS A 24 -9.73 2.45 8.13
C HIS A 24 -9.72 2.64 6.59
N PHE A 25 -10.78 3.23 6.04
CA PHE A 25 -10.86 3.56 4.62
C PHE A 25 -10.86 5.08 4.40
N GLY A 26 -10.14 5.54 3.40
CA GLY A 26 -10.15 6.93 2.95
C GLY A 26 -10.03 7.03 1.44
N ASP A 27 -10.97 7.73 0.83
CA ASP A 27 -10.89 8.12 -0.56
C ASP A 27 -10.36 9.55 -0.69
N TYR A 28 -9.86 9.90 -1.85
CA TYR A 28 -9.43 11.23 -2.29
C TYR A 28 -9.08 12.22 -1.17
N SER A 29 -10.08 12.84 -0.53
CA SER A 29 -9.90 13.86 0.51
C SER A 29 -9.51 13.30 1.88
N HIS A 30 -9.70 12.00 2.12
CA HIS A 30 -9.44 11.34 3.40
C HIS A 30 -8.19 10.44 3.39
N CYS A 31 -7.45 10.39 2.26
CA CYS A 31 -6.22 9.59 2.18
C CYS A 31 -5.20 9.96 3.24
N GLN A 32 -5.00 11.27 3.49
CA GLN A 32 -4.04 11.77 4.47
C GLN A 32 -4.43 11.34 5.89
N GLU A 33 -5.72 11.38 6.21
CA GLU A 33 -6.24 10.98 7.53
C GLU A 33 -6.02 9.49 7.79
N VAL A 34 -6.33 8.63 6.82
CA VAL A 34 -6.09 7.17 6.93
C VAL A 34 -4.61 6.85 7.05
N PHE A 35 -3.77 7.52 6.25
CA PHE A 35 -2.32 7.38 6.35
C PHE A 35 -1.81 7.78 7.75
N HIS A 36 -2.30 8.89 8.30
CA HIS A 36 -1.91 9.39 9.61
C HIS A 36 -2.30 8.41 10.71
N ARG A 37 -3.54 7.92 10.74
CA ARG A 37 -4.00 6.89 11.69
C ARG A 37 -3.14 5.62 11.61
N PHE A 38 -2.83 5.16 10.42
CA PHE A 38 -1.93 4.00 10.25
C PHE A 38 -0.53 4.27 10.82
N TYR A 39 0.00 5.47 10.57
CA TYR A 39 1.32 5.83 11.07
C TYR A 39 1.35 5.92 12.60
N GLU A 40 0.30 6.41 13.24
CA GLU A 40 0.15 6.38 14.71
C GLU A 40 0.15 4.95 15.25
N ARG A 41 -0.59 4.03 14.62
CA ARG A 41 -0.56 2.60 14.98
C ARG A 41 0.83 1.98 14.82
N PHE A 42 1.56 2.38 13.77
CA PHE A 42 2.96 1.97 13.61
C PHE A 42 3.85 2.50 14.75
N LEU A 43 3.68 3.76 15.16
CA LEU A 43 4.42 4.35 16.27
C LEU A 43 4.11 3.66 17.60
N ASP A 44 2.88 3.28 17.85
CA ASP A 44 2.48 2.52 19.04
C ASP A 44 3.23 1.19 19.15
N ARG A 45 3.41 0.50 18.02
CA ARG A 45 4.22 -0.72 17.97
C ARG A 45 5.71 -0.44 18.13
N LEU A 46 6.20 0.61 17.49
CA LEU A 46 7.60 1.01 17.57
C LEU A 46 8.00 1.36 19.01
N ASN A 47 7.13 2.06 19.74
CA ASN A 47 7.34 2.49 21.11
C ASN A 47 6.99 1.40 22.15
N GLY A 48 6.40 0.28 21.71
CA GLY A 48 6.03 -0.85 22.58
C GLY A 48 4.74 -0.66 23.37
N SER A 49 3.93 0.38 23.10
CA SER A 49 2.58 0.56 23.67
C SER A 49 1.60 -0.46 23.10
N ASP A 50 1.67 -0.76 21.80
CA ASP A 50 0.98 -1.89 21.18
C ASP A 50 1.88 -3.13 21.13
N LYS A 51 1.53 -4.15 21.92
CA LYS A 51 2.23 -5.45 21.99
C LYS A 51 1.61 -6.52 21.09
N THR A 52 0.59 -6.19 20.32
CA THR A 52 -0.05 -7.13 19.41
C THR A 52 0.90 -7.54 18.29
N ARG A 53 0.75 -8.78 17.79
CA ARG A 53 1.62 -9.34 16.76
C ARG A 53 0.88 -9.70 15.46
N HIS A 54 -0.43 -9.41 15.37
CA HIS A 54 -1.13 -9.55 14.10
C HIS A 54 -0.64 -8.52 13.08
N MET A 55 -0.78 -8.85 11.81
CA MET A 55 -0.32 -7.98 10.71
C MET A 55 -1.05 -6.64 10.74
N LEU A 56 -0.30 -5.55 10.63
CA LEU A 56 -0.81 -4.22 10.35
C LEU A 56 -0.45 -3.89 8.89
N LEU A 57 -1.44 -3.72 8.05
CA LEU A 57 -1.28 -3.56 6.60
C LEU A 57 -1.88 -2.24 6.13
N LEU A 58 -1.06 -1.43 5.47
CA LEU A 58 -1.51 -0.26 4.71
C LEU A 58 -1.53 -0.61 3.22
N PHE A 59 -2.63 -0.31 2.55
CA PHE A 59 -2.70 -0.29 1.10
C PHE A 59 -3.00 1.13 0.63
N ILE A 60 -2.17 1.68 -0.25
CA ILE A 60 -2.42 2.97 -0.90
C ILE A 60 -2.49 2.78 -2.41
N ASP A 61 -3.65 3.09 -2.99
CA ASP A 61 -3.84 3.17 -4.44
C ASP A 61 -3.60 4.60 -4.91
N GLU A 62 -2.84 4.76 -6.00
CA GLU A 62 -2.39 6.04 -6.56
C GLU A 62 -1.50 6.85 -5.60
N TRP A 63 -0.45 6.19 -5.04
CA TRP A 63 0.51 6.81 -4.12
C TRP A 63 1.04 8.16 -4.60
N VAL A 64 1.46 8.24 -5.87
CA VAL A 64 2.00 9.47 -6.46
C VAL A 64 0.94 10.56 -6.56
N GLY A 65 -0.29 10.20 -6.97
CA GLY A 65 -1.42 11.14 -7.00
C GLY A 65 -1.72 11.74 -5.62
N PHE A 66 -1.73 10.91 -4.59
CA PHE A 66 -1.87 11.35 -3.21
C PHE A 66 -0.76 12.32 -2.79
N LEU A 67 0.50 12.00 -3.04
CA LEU A 67 1.61 12.89 -2.68
C LEU A 67 1.57 14.24 -3.40
N LEU A 68 1.19 14.27 -4.67
CA LEU A 68 1.08 15.50 -5.45
C LEU A 68 -0.07 16.41 -5.01
N SER A 69 -1.03 15.90 -4.25
CA SER A 69 -2.11 16.71 -3.69
C SER A 69 -1.72 17.48 -2.43
N LEU A 70 -0.62 17.09 -1.79
CA LEU A 70 -0.11 17.68 -0.57
C LEU A 70 0.79 18.88 -0.86
N ASP A 71 0.87 19.82 0.07
CA ASP A 71 1.90 20.83 0.00
C ASP A 71 3.31 20.21 0.18
N LYS A 72 4.37 20.99 -0.12
CA LYS A 72 5.73 20.46 -0.12
C LYS A 72 6.18 19.94 1.25
N LYS A 73 5.76 20.58 2.32
CA LYS A 73 6.13 20.20 3.69
C LYS A 73 5.42 18.92 4.11
N GLU A 74 4.13 18.82 3.85
CA GLU A 74 3.32 17.62 4.11
C GLU A 74 3.81 16.43 3.27
N GLN A 75 4.08 16.66 1.98
CA GLN A 75 4.65 15.65 1.09
C GLN A 75 5.96 15.09 1.66
N ASP A 76 6.89 15.97 2.07
CA ASP A 76 8.17 15.58 2.64
C ASP A 76 8.01 14.79 3.94
N GLN A 77 7.03 15.14 4.76
CA GLN A 77 6.69 14.45 5.99
C GLN A 77 6.15 13.04 5.69
N VAL A 78 5.15 12.91 4.83
CA VAL A 78 4.52 11.64 4.47
C VAL A 78 5.54 10.69 3.83
N VAL A 79 6.39 11.18 2.92
CA VAL A 79 7.46 10.37 2.31
C VAL A 79 8.47 9.91 3.36
N GLY A 80 8.83 10.76 4.34
CA GLY A 80 9.71 10.40 5.44
C GLY A 80 9.09 9.32 6.36
N GLN A 81 7.82 9.46 6.70
CA GLN A 81 7.06 8.50 7.50
C GLN A 81 6.93 7.14 6.79
N MET A 82 6.61 7.15 5.49
CA MET A 82 6.58 5.91 4.69
C MET A 82 7.97 5.23 4.67
N GLY A 83 9.04 6.01 4.54
CA GLY A 83 10.40 5.48 4.64
C GLY A 83 10.66 4.74 5.96
N GLN A 84 10.22 5.29 7.09
CA GLN A 84 10.34 4.62 8.40
C GLN A 84 9.52 3.31 8.46
N ILE A 85 8.28 3.33 7.94
CA ILE A 85 7.43 2.12 7.89
C ILE A 85 8.14 1.02 7.11
N VAL A 86 8.65 1.33 5.92
CA VAL A 86 9.28 0.33 5.04
C VAL A 86 10.60 -0.21 5.64
N MET A 87 11.38 0.65 6.31
CA MET A 87 12.65 0.26 6.93
C MET A 87 12.47 -0.55 8.21
N LEU A 88 11.52 -0.21 9.06
CA LEU A 88 11.38 -0.75 10.42
C LEU A 88 10.19 -1.72 10.56
N GLY A 89 9.22 -1.64 9.68
CA GLY A 89 7.92 -2.33 9.80
C GLY A 89 8.05 -3.86 9.84
N ARG A 90 9.03 -4.44 9.14
CA ARG A 90 9.20 -5.90 9.08
C ARG A 90 9.31 -6.54 10.47
N SER A 91 10.09 -5.97 11.37
CA SER A 91 10.28 -6.50 12.73
C SER A 91 9.05 -6.34 13.63
N LEU A 92 8.14 -5.43 13.24
CA LEU A 92 6.91 -5.09 13.96
C LEU A 92 5.66 -5.76 13.35
N ASN A 93 5.83 -6.57 12.30
CA ASN A 93 4.75 -7.12 11.48
C ASN A 93 3.83 -6.03 10.88
N VAL A 94 4.45 -4.92 10.45
CA VAL A 94 3.81 -3.79 9.75
C VAL A 94 4.26 -3.79 8.31
N GLN A 95 3.31 -3.71 7.38
CA GLN A 95 3.57 -3.78 5.95
C GLN A 95 2.82 -2.68 5.20
N ALA A 96 3.37 -2.24 4.07
CA ALA A 96 2.72 -1.31 3.16
C ALA A 96 2.74 -1.85 1.72
N ILE A 97 1.63 -1.68 1.03
CA ILE A 97 1.48 -1.94 -0.41
C ILE A 97 1.16 -0.60 -1.07
N LEU A 98 2.01 -0.17 -1.99
CA LEU A 98 1.85 1.07 -2.74
C LEU A 98 1.59 0.74 -4.21
N ALA A 99 0.43 1.14 -4.73
CA ALA A 99 0.12 1.07 -6.15
C ALA A 99 0.25 2.46 -6.79
N MET A 100 0.79 2.51 -7.99
CA MET A 100 0.99 3.76 -8.71
C MET A 100 1.26 3.51 -10.21
N GLN A 101 1.01 4.51 -11.02
CA GLN A 101 1.26 4.41 -12.46
C GLN A 101 2.74 4.67 -12.80
N ARG A 102 3.41 5.58 -12.11
CA ARG A 102 4.83 5.92 -12.33
C ARG A 102 5.58 6.02 -11.01
N PRO A 103 6.47 5.07 -10.70
CA PRO A 103 7.24 5.06 -9.45
C PRO A 103 8.51 5.93 -9.58
N ASP A 104 8.33 7.24 -9.74
CA ASP A 104 9.45 8.17 -9.85
C ASP A 104 10.25 8.21 -8.54
N ALA A 105 11.58 8.18 -8.65
CA ALA A 105 12.48 8.08 -7.49
C ALA A 105 12.33 9.22 -6.48
N VAL A 106 11.83 10.39 -6.92
CA VAL A 106 11.58 11.55 -6.06
C VAL A 106 10.56 11.26 -4.94
N PHE A 107 9.67 10.28 -5.15
CA PHE A 107 8.66 9.86 -4.19
C PHE A 107 9.13 8.76 -3.21
N PHE A 108 10.41 8.38 -3.29
CA PHE A 108 11.04 7.37 -2.43
C PHE A 108 12.39 7.89 -1.93
N ARG A 109 12.40 8.60 -0.79
CA ARG A 109 13.63 9.18 -0.24
C ARG A 109 14.49 8.17 0.49
N ASN A 110 15.78 8.48 0.60
CA ASN A 110 16.75 7.78 1.45
C ASN A 110 16.86 6.27 1.19
N GLY A 111 16.75 5.83 -0.07
CA GLY A 111 16.84 4.41 -0.39
C GLY A 111 15.60 3.59 0.06
N ALA A 112 14.49 4.24 0.42
CA ALA A 112 13.28 3.54 0.83
C ALA A 112 12.79 2.55 -0.23
N ARG A 113 13.03 2.85 -1.52
CA ARG A 113 12.67 1.96 -2.62
C ARG A 113 13.38 0.61 -2.54
N ASP A 114 14.63 0.58 -2.12
CA ASP A 114 15.43 -0.65 -2.03
C ASP A 114 15.01 -1.55 -0.85
N ASN A 115 14.20 -1.02 0.06
CA ASN A 115 13.64 -1.76 1.19
C ASN A 115 12.31 -2.47 0.88
N PHE A 116 11.72 -2.25 -0.31
CA PHE A 116 10.58 -3.04 -0.72
C PHE A 116 11.02 -4.46 -1.12
N ASN A 117 10.52 -5.44 -0.38
CA ASN A 117 10.87 -6.84 -0.62
C ASN A 117 10.20 -7.44 -1.86
N LEU A 118 9.13 -6.82 -2.35
CA LEU A 118 8.40 -7.19 -3.55
C LEU A 118 8.14 -5.95 -4.40
N ILE A 119 8.62 -5.96 -5.63
CA ILE A 119 8.38 -4.93 -6.63
C ILE A 119 7.69 -5.58 -7.83
N ILE A 120 6.53 -5.06 -8.23
CA ILE A 120 5.76 -5.60 -9.35
C ILE A 120 5.59 -4.53 -10.42
N GLY A 121 5.97 -4.83 -11.66
CA GLY A 121 5.69 -4.03 -12.83
C GLY A 121 4.74 -4.76 -13.77
N MET A 122 3.55 -4.21 -14.00
CA MET A 122 2.52 -4.82 -14.84
C MET A 122 2.45 -4.21 -16.23
N GLY A 123 2.12 -5.04 -17.21
CA GLY A 123 1.91 -4.63 -18.60
C GLY A 123 3.20 -4.31 -19.36
N ASN A 124 3.03 -3.72 -20.53
CA ASN A 124 4.17 -3.36 -21.40
C ASN A 124 4.74 -2.00 -21.00
N MET A 125 5.82 -2.02 -20.23
CA MET A 125 6.52 -0.82 -19.79
C MET A 125 7.48 -0.31 -20.85
N SER A 126 7.53 1.02 -21.03
CA SER A 126 8.60 1.68 -21.80
C SER A 126 9.98 1.43 -21.17
N GLY A 127 11.05 1.70 -21.91
CA GLY A 127 12.41 1.60 -21.37
C GLY A 127 12.62 2.45 -20.11
N ASP A 128 12.05 3.66 -20.08
CA ASP A 128 12.09 4.53 -18.89
C ASP A 128 11.24 3.97 -17.75
N GLY A 129 10.05 3.46 -18.06
CA GLY A 129 9.18 2.79 -17.07
C GLY A 129 9.89 1.61 -16.41
N LYS A 130 10.57 0.76 -17.18
CA LYS A 130 11.37 -0.35 -16.64
C LYS A 130 12.46 0.13 -15.68
N ARG A 131 13.19 1.18 -16.02
CA ARG A 131 14.23 1.79 -15.18
C ARG A 131 13.68 2.46 -13.93
N MET A 132 12.46 2.93 -13.96
CA MET A 132 11.78 3.48 -12.77
C MET A 132 11.34 2.38 -11.79
N VAL A 133 10.96 1.20 -12.30
CA VAL A 133 10.43 0.10 -11.49
C VAL A 133 11.56 -0.79 -10.99
N PHE A 134 12.46 -1.23 -11.87
CA PHE A 134 13.45 -2.26 -11.56
C PHE A 134 14.88 -1.71 -11.56
N PRO A 135 15.79 -2.29 -10.75
CA PRO A 135 17.21 -1.98 -10.82
C PRO A 135 17.80 -2.26 -12.21
N SER A 136 18.87 -1.53 -12.57
CA SER A 136 19.52 -1.60 -13.89
C SER A 136 19.88 -3.00 -14.34
N ASP A 137 20.35 -3.82 -13.42
CA ASP A 137 20.88 -5.17 -13.65
C ASP A 137 19.82 -6.17 -14.18
N TYR A 138 18.55 -5.83 -14.01
CA TYR A 138 17.42 -6.66 -14.45
C TYR A 138 16.79 -6.20 -15.77
N ILE A 139 17.09 -4.99 -16.24
CA ILE A 139 16.41 -4.37 -17.40
C ILE A 139 16.50 -5.22 -18.66
N GLU A 140 17.68 -5.81 -18.93
CA GLU A 140 17.92 -6.64 -20.11
C GLU A 140 17.15 -7.98 -20.09
N GLN A 141 16.75 -8.45 -18.92
CA GLN A 141 15.98 -9.67 -18.74
C GLN A 141 14.48 -9.45 -19.01
N LEU A 142 14.03 -8.18 -19.04
CA LEU A 142 12.61 -7.81 -19.16
C LEU A 142 12.19 -7.79 -20.63
N GLN A 143 11.65 -8.90 -21.11
CA GLN A 143 11.07 -9.00 -22.45
C GLN A 143 9.77 -8.18 -22.58
N PRO A 144 9.37 -7.77 -23.78
CA PRO A 144 8.08 -7.11 -24.00
C PRO A 144 6.92 -7.99 -23.51
N VAL A 145 5.93 -7.33 -22.90
CA VAL A 145 4.71 -7.98 -22.40
C VAL A 145 3.53 -7.54 -23.28
N THR A 146 2.88 -8.49 -23.92
CA THR A 146 1.73 -8.24 -24.82
C THR A 146 0.41 -8.76 -24.25
N GLU A 147 0.48 -9.66 -23.25
CA GLU A 147 -0.70 -10.29 -22.65
C GLU A 147 -1.23 -9.47 -21.48
N ILE A 148 -2.54 -9.29 -21.44
CA ILE A 148 -3.24 -8.64 -20.31
C ILE A 148 -2.99 -9.44 -19.02
N GLY A 149 -2.76 -8.72 -17.93
CA GLY A 149 -2.51 -9.31 -16.60
C GLY A 149 -1.10 -9.89 -16.45
N THR A 150 -0.22 -9.74 -17.43
CA THR A 150 1.17 -10.21 -17.35
C THR A 150 2.11 -9.08 -16.98
N GLY A 151 3.19 -9.39 -16.28
CA GLY A 151 4.20 -8.45 -15.84
C GLY A 151 5.42 -9.17 -15.26
N TYR A 152 6.17 -8.45 -14.45
CA TYR A 152 7.35 -8.96 -13.76
C TYR A 152 7.29 -8.63 -12.28
N ALA A 153 7.80 -9.56 -11.46
CA ALA A 153 7.97 -9.39 -10.01
C ALA A 153 9.44 -9.59 -9.64
N LEU A 154 10.01 -8.62 -8.94
CA LEU A 154 11.31 -8.74 -8.29
C LEU A 154 11.08 -9.05 -6.81
N ILE A 155 11.62 -10.16 -6.33
CA ILE A 155 11.44 -10.66 -4.96
C ILE A 155 12.79 -10.64 -4.24
N GLY A 156 12.81 -10.06 -3.05
CA GLY A 156 14.00 -9.99 -2.21
C GLY A 156 15.16 -9.17 -2.78
N GLY A 157 14.96 -8.47 -3.89
CA GLY A 157 15.96 -7.66 -4.56
C GLY A 157 16.90 -8.44 -5.51
N TYR A 158 16.74 -9.77 -5.65
CA TYR A 158 17.64 -10.60 -6.47
C TYR A 158 16.96 -11.62 -7.38
N ASP A 159 15.68 -11.96 -7.19
CA ASP A 159 14.97 -12.91 -8.06
C ASP A 159 13.89 -12.19 -8.87
N ILE A 160 14.02 -12.19 -10.21
CA ILE A 160 13.01 -11.62 -11.10
C ILE A 160 12.23 -12.72 -11.83
N TYR A 161 10.92 -12.64 -11.77
CA TYR A 161 10.00 -13.59 -12.35
C TYR A 161 9.02 -12.91 -13.30
N ARG A 162 8.75 -13.55 -14.45
CA ARG A 162 7.59 -13.20 -15.25
C ARG A 162 6.35 -13.75 -14.54
N ILE A 163 5.38 -12.90 -14.30
CA ILE A 163 4.16 -13.25 -13.58
C ILE A 163 2.92 -13.04 -14.45
N ARG A 164 1.87 -13.77 -14.14
CA ARG A 164 0.54 -13.55 -14.71
C ARG A 164 -0.48 -13.52 -13.58
N VAL A 165 -1.22 -12.41 -13.50
CA VAL A 165 -2.34 -12.25 -12.59
C VAL A 165 -3.59 -12.78 -13.30
N PRO A 166 -4.26 -13.81 -12.79
CA PRO A 166 -5.48 -14.32 -13.39
C PRO A 166 -6.61 -13.29 -13.24
N PRO A 167 -7.61 -13.30 -14.13
CA PRO A 167 -8.80 -12.47 -13.95
C PRO A 167 -9.50 -12.87 -12.63
N LEU A 168 -10.01 -11.88 -11.93
CA LEU A 168 -10.76 -12.11 -10.70
C LEU A 168 -12.06 -12.86 -11.04
N SER A 169 -12.25 -14.03 -10.46
CA SER A 169 -13.52 -14.77 -10.63
C SER A 169 -14.60 -14.15 -9.72
N GLY A 170 -15.88 -14.20 -10.14
CA GLY A 170 -16.97 -13.68 -9.31
C GLY A 170 -17.04 -14.32 -7.91
N ARG A 171 -16.59 -15.58 -7.77
CA ARG A 171 -16.45 -16.22 -6.44
C ARG A 171 -15.34 -15.58 -5.60
N ALA A 172 -14.19 -15.28 -6.20
CA ALA A 172 -13.09 -14.65 -5.50
C ALA A 172 -13.45 -13.22 -5.11
N GLU A 173 -14.09 -12.48 -6.00
CA GLU A 173 -14.63 -11.14 -5.73
C GLU A 173 -15.62 -11.14 -4.56
N SER A 174 -16.59 -12.07 -4.58
CA SER A 174 -17.55 -12.23 -3.47
C SER A 174 -16.88 -12.54 -2.14
N LEU A 175 -15.85 -13.41 -2.12
CA LEU A 175 -15.09 -13.73 -0.92
C LEU A 175 -14.29 -12.53 -0.41
N ILE A 176 -13.68 -11.76 -1.29
CA ILE A 176 -12.94 -10.55 -0.96
C ILE A 176 -13.89 -9.54 -0.32
N ASN A 177 -15.02 -9.26 -0.98
CA ASN A 177 -16.03 -8.33 -0.48
C ASN A 177 -16.59 -8.74 0.90
N GLN A 178 -16.85 -10.04 1.10
CA GLN A 178 -17.30 -10.55 2.39
C GLN A 178 -16.22 -10.35 3.49
N LYS A 179 -14.95 -10.58 3.17
CA LYS A 179 -13.84 -10.39 4.11
C LYS A 179 -13.65 -8.92 4.46
N PHE A 180 -13.70 -8.04 3.47
CA PHE A 180 -13.61 -6.59 3.71
C PHE A 180 -14.76 -6.07 4.56
N LYS A 181 -16.00 -6.46 4.25
CA LYS A 181 -17.19 -6.06 5.04
C LYS A 181 -17.05 -6.49 6.50
N ARG A 182 -16.60 -7.71 6.76
CA ARG A 182 -16.35 -8.18 8.14
C ARG A 182 -15.27 -7.34 8.82
N HIS A 183 -14.20 -7.02 8.11
CA HIS A 183 -13.09 -6.22 8.61
C HIS A 183 -13.52 -4.80 8.97
N SER A 184 -14.35 -4.16 8.12
CA SER A 184 -14.92 -2.84 8.38
C SER A 184 -15.74 -2.84 9.67
N GLN A 185 -16.62 -3.82 9.86
CA GLN A 185 -17.43 -3.95 11.08
C GLN A 185 -16.58 -4.17 12.35
N GLU A 186 -15.50 -4.93 12.25
CA GLU A 186 -14.57 -5.14 13.36
C GLU A 186 -13.78 -3.85 13.68
N ALA A 187 -13.37 -3.10 12.67
CA ALA A 187 -12.70 -1.82 12.82
C ALA A 187 -13.59 -0.76 13.46
N GLU A 188 -14.86 -0.66 13.05
CA GLU A 188 -15.85 0.24 13.68
C GLU A 188 -16.07 -0.07 15.15
N ARG A 189 -16.19 -1.35 15.51
CA ARG A 189 -16.37 -1.76 16.91
C ARG A 189 -15.17 -1.39 17.78
N ARG A 190 -13.94 -1.57 17.27
CA ARG A 190 -12.73 -1.17 17.97
C ARG A 190 -12.67 0.34 18.16
N PHE A 191 -12.88 1.09 17.09
CA PHE A 191 -12.88 2.55 17.13
C PHE A 191 -13.92 3.12 18.10
N HIS A 192 -15.10 2.52 18.14
CA HIS A 192 -16.15 2.93 19.09
C HIS A 192 -15.74 2.64 20.56
N ASN A 193 -15.15 1.50 20.84
CA ASN A 193 -14.69 1.14 22.17
C ASN A 193 -13.53 2.01 22.65
N GLU A 194 -12.56 2.32 21.79
CA GLU A 194 -11.43 3.20 22.12
C GLU A 194 -11.88 4.62 22.46
N ASN A 195 -12.93 5.12 21.81
CA ASN A 195 -13.50 6.44 22.13
C ASN A 195 -14.33 6.46 23.43
N LEU A 196 -14.89 5.32 23.85
CA LEU A 196 -15.61 5.21 25.13
C LEU A 196 -14.66 5.15 26.32
N ASP A 197 -13.46 4.58 26.15
CA ASP A 197 -12.47 4.48 27.22
C ASP A 197 -11.69 5.81 27.45
N GLN A 198 -11.86 6.79 26.57
CA GLN A 198 -11.26 8.14 26.67
C GLN A 198 -12.22 9.22 27.19
N SER A 199 -13.49 8.88 27.45
CA SER A 199 -14.53 9.77 27.98
C SER A 199 -14.82 9.45 29.46
#